data_e148ef5bb78b8c84f5acdbc5f5050315
#
_entry.id   e148ef5bb78b8c84f5acdbc5f5050315
#
_cell.length_a   1.000
_cell.length_b   1.000
_cell.length_c   1.000
_cell.angle_alpha   90.00
_cell.angle_beta   90.00
_cell.angle_gamma   90.00
#
_symmetry.space_group_name_H-M   'P 1'
#
loop_
_entity.id
_entity.type
_entity.pdbx_description
1 polymer ?
#
loop_
_entity_poly.entity_id
_entity_poly.type
_entity_poly.pdbx_seq_one_letter_code
_entity_poly.pdbx_strand_id
1 'polypeptide(L)'
;MLSIELCVSSLEAIALAKELKVDRVEVCQNLESGGLTPSVSLVESAIDSGLKTHVLIRPRVGGFIYSESELELILREISFFNKMGVHGVVIG
;
A
#
# COMPACT_ATOMS: atom_id res chain seq x y z
N MET A 1 -8.79 22.82 1.85
CA MET A 1 -9.45 21.61 2.36
C MET A 1 -8.41 20.55 2.69
N LEU A 2 -8.54 19.88 3.83
CA LEU A 2 -7.62 18.83 4.23
C LEU A 2 -8.02 17.49 3.63
N SER A 3 -7.02 16.74 3.19
CA SER A 3 -7.15 15.32 2.84
C SER A 3 -6.52 14.49 3.93
N ILE A 4 -7.18 13.40 4.29
CA ILE A 4 -6.68 12.47 5.31
C ILE A 4 -6.36 11.14 4.67
N GLU A 5 -5.12 10.71 4.83
CA GLU A 5 -4.66 9.39 4.43
C GLU A 5 -4.30 8.60 5.68
N LEU A 6 -4.75 7.37 5.76
CA LEU A 6 -4.43 6.49 6.87
C LEU A 6 -3.61 5.31 6.36
N CYS A 7 -2.46 5.05 7.00
CA CYS A 7 -1.67 3.85 6.72
C CYS A 7 -2.34 2.66 7.39
N VAL A 8 -2.63 1.63 6.62
CA VAL A 8 -3.34 0.45 7.12
C VAL A 8 -2.53 -0.81 6.85
N SER A 9 -2.43 -1.68 7.85
CA SER A 9 -1.71 -2.94 7.73
C SER A 9 -2.53 -4.13 8.22
N SER A 10 -3.83 -3.94 8.44
CA SER A 10 -4.71 -4.98 8.94
C SER A 10 -6.14 -4.75 8.47
N LEU A 11 -6.96 -5.78 8.56
CA LEU A 11 -8.39 -5.67 8.25
C LEU A 11 -9.10 -4.73 9.22
N GLU A 12 -8.69 -4.73 10.48
CA GLU A 12 -9.24 -3.83 11.50
C GLU A 12 -8.97 -2.37 11.15
N ALA A 13 -7.76 -2.07 10.67
CA ALA A 13 -7.41 -0.72 10.27
C ALA A 13 -8.20 -0.26 9.05
N ILE A 14 -8.44 -1.16 8.09
CA ILE A 14 -9.28 -0.87 6.92
C ILE A 14 -10.70 -0.55 7.36
N ALA A 15 -11.26 -1.34 8.26
CA ALA A 15 -12.60 -1.11 8.78
C ALA A 15 -12.70 0.25 9.50
N LEU A 16 -11.69 0.58 10.29
CA LEU A 16 -11.61 1.87 10.99
C LEU A 16 -11.53 3.01 9.99
N ALA A 17 -10.70 2.89 8.97
CA ALA A 17 -10.58 3.90 7.92
C ALA A 17 -11.92 4.19 7.25
N LYS A 18 -12.68 3.13 6.97
CA LYS A 18 -14.01 3.26 6.38
C LYS A 18 -14.98 3.95 7.32
N GLU A 19 -14.96 3.58 8.59
CA GLU A 19 -15.81 4.21 9.61
C GLU A 19 -15.50 5.70 9.79
N LEU A 20 -14.20 6.05 9.79
CA LEU A 20 -13.75 7.44 9.93
C LEU A 20 -13.92 8.25 8.64
N LYS A 21 -14.25 7.61 7.53
CA LYS A 21 -14.43 8.27 6.23
C LYS A 21 -13.20 9.05 5.78
N VAL A 22 -12.02 8.43 5.93
CA VAL A 22 -10.77 9.01 5.43
C VAL A 22 -10.82 9.14 3.90
N ASP A 23 -10.01 10.03 3.34
CA ASP A 23 -9.99 10.26 1.89
C ASP A 23 -9.37 9.10 1.13
N ARG A 24 -8.36 8.48 1.72
CA ARG A 24 -7.73 7.30 1.13
C ARG A 24 -6.92 6.54 2.17
N VAL A 25 -6.54 5.33 1.81
CA VAL A 25 -5.64 4.51 2.63
C VAL A 25 -4.36 4.22 1.86
N GLU A 26 -3.27 4.06 2.58
CA GLU A 26 -2.03 3.51 2.07
C GLU A 26 -1.87 2.13 2.71
N VAL A 27 -1.95 1.10 1.89
CA VAL A 27 -1.84 -0.28 2.38
C VAL A 27 -0.37 -0.66 2.42
N CYS A 28 0.04 -1.18 3.55
CA CYS A 28 1.43 -1.62 3.77
C CYS A 28 1.41 -2.75 4.78
N GLN A 29 2.57 -3.31 5.09
CA GLN A 29 2.74 -4.22 6.20
C GLN A 29 4.10 -3.96 6.84
N ASN A 30 4.32 -4.58 8.00
CA ASN A 30 5.54 -4.39 8.77
C ASN A 30 5.84 -2.92 9.06
N LEU A 31 4.87 -2.23 9.65
CA LEU A 31 5.00 -0.81 9.99
C LEU A 31 6.15 -0.54 10.95
N GLU A 32 6.52 -1.52 11.78
CA GLU A 32 7.64 -1.42 12.73
C GLU A 32 8.96 -1.12 12.03
N SER A 33 9.14 -1.58 10.80
CA SER A 33 10.35 -1.31 10.01
C SER A 33 10.17 -0.14 9.03
N GLY A 34 9.09 0.62 9.16
CA GLY A 34 8.77 1.73 8.26
C GLY A 34 7.84 1.35 7.12
N GLY A 35 7.39 0.11 7.08
CA GLY A 35 6.46 -0.39 6.08
C GLY A 35 7.13 -1.10 4.92
N LEU A 36 6.50 -2.15 4.46
CA LEU A 36 6.90 -2.95 3.28
C LEU A 36 5.68 -3.16 2.38
N THR A 37 5.92 -3.66 1.18
CA THR A 37 4.86 -4.03 0.24
C THR A 37 3.91 -5.03 0.92
N PRO A 38 2.61 -4.76 0.90
CA PRO A 38 1.63 -5.61 1.59
C PRO A 38 1.28 -6.86 0.79
N SER A 39 0.54 -7.77 1.45
CA SER A 39 -0.01 -8.91 0.76
C SER A 39 -1.08 -8.48 -0.24
N VAL A 40 -1.24 -9.27 -1.30
CA VAL A 40 -2.26 -9.05 -2.32
C VAL A 40 -3.66 -9.07 -1.70
N SER A 41 -3.92 -10.02 -0.80
CA SER A 41 -5.24 -10.16 -0.16
C SER A 41 -5.64 -8.92 0.64
N LEU A 42 -4.68 -8.30 1.32
CA LEU A 42 -4.98 -7.09 2.09
C LEU A 42 -5.34 -5.93 1.15
N VAL A 43 -4.62 -5.81 0.04
CA VAL A 43 -4.90 -4.77 -0.97
C VAL A 43 -6.29 -5.00 -1.57
N GLU A 44 -6.62 -6.24 -1.91
CA GLU A 44 -7.96 -6.58 -2.42
C GLU A 44 -9.05 -6.17 -1.43
N SER A 45 -8.83 -6.44 -0.14
CA SER A 45 -9.80 -6.07 0.90
C SER A 45 -10.01 -4.56 0.97
N ALA A 46 -8.95 -3.78 0.83
CA ALA A 46 -9.06 -2.32 0.82
C ALA A 46 -9.86 -1.83 -0.40
N ILE A 47 -9.58 -2.37 -1.58
CA ILE A 47 -10.29 -2.02 -2.81
C ILE A 47 -11.77 -2.40 -2.67
N ASP A 48 -12.05 -3.61 -2.19
CA ASP A 48 -13.41 -4.12 -2.05
C ASP A 48 -14.22 -3.32 -1.04
N SER A 49 -13.56 -2.68 -0.08
CA SER A 49 -14.24 -1.81 0.90
C SER A 49 -14.74 -0.51 0.28
N GLY A 50 -14.32 -0.19 -0.93
CA GLY A 50 -14.68 1.05 -1.62
C GLY A 50 -13.78 2.23 -1.30
N LEU A 51 -12.73 2.03 -0.49
CA LEU A 51 -11.79 3.09 -0.18
C LEU A 51 -10.85 3.35 -1.35
N LYS A 52 -10.48 4.62 -1.54
CA LYS A 52 -9.40 4.97 -2.45
C LYS A 52 -8.11 4.38 -1.90
N THR A 53 -7.44 3.55 -2.68
CA THR A 53 -6.37 2.70 -2.20
C THR A 53 -5.05 3.02 -2.89
N HIS A 54 -4.05 3.38 -2.10
CA HIS A 54 -2.66 3.46 -2.51
C HIS A 54 -1.90 2.30 -1.88
N VAL A 55 -0.84 1.84 -2.52
CA VAL A 55 -0.05 0.70 -2.06
C VAL A 55 1.40 1.11 -1.94
N LEU A 56 2.00 0.77 -0.81
CA LEU A 56 3.45 0.98 -0.62
C LEU A 56 4.21 -0.10 -1.38
N ILE A 57 5.18 0.32 -2.17
CA ILE A 57 6.11 -0.57 -2.85
C ILE A 57 7.47 -0.40 -2.21
N ARG A 58 7.84 -1.33 -1.38
CA ARG A 58 9.14 -1.40 -0.70
C ARG A 58 9.47 -2.87 -0.50
N PRO A 59 10.39 -3.43 -1.30
CA PRO A 59 10.57 -4.89 -1.34
C PRO A 59 11.29 -5.48 -0.14
N ARG A 60 12.02 -4.68 0.62
CA ARG A 60 12.81 -5.17 1.76
C ARG A 60 13.11 -4.05 2.74
N VAL A 61 13.46 -4.41 3.96
CA VAL A 61 13.97 -3.46 4.96
C VAL A 61 15.37 -2.98 4.57
N GLY A 62 15.84 -1.92 5.20
CA GLY A 62 17.15 -1.35 4.94
C GLY A 62 17.10 -0.10 4.08
N GLY A 63 18.21 0.23 3.44
CA GLY A 63 18.32 1.44 2.66
C GLY A 63 17.47 1.46 1.39
N PHE A 64 17.42 2.62 0.77
CA PHE A 64 16.61 2.85 -0.42
C PHE A 64 17.43 2.87 -1.72
N ILE A 65 18.65 2.34 -1.67
CA ILE A 65 19.47 2.13 -2.86
C ILE A 65 19.25 0.69 -3.29
N TYR A 66 18.63 0.52 -4.46
CA TYR A 66 18.22 -0.79 -4.94
C TYR A 66 19.11 -1.29 -6.06
N SER A 67 19.34 -2.60 -6.10
CA SER A 67 20.02 -3.26 -7.21
C SER A 67 19.11 -3.27 -8.44
N GLU A 68 19.69 -3.61 -9.61
CA GLU A 68 18.90 -3.74 -10.84
C GLU A 68 17.80 -4.80 -10.69
N SER A 69 18.11 -5.92 -10.04
CA SER A 69 17.12 -6.97 -9.79
C SER A 69 15.99 -6.49 -8.89
N GLU A 70 16.31 -5.69 -7.88
CA GLU A 70 15.30 -5.12 -6.98
C GLU A 70 14.45 -4.09 -7.72
N LEU A 71 15.04 -3.27 -8.57
CA LEU A 71 14.28 -2.31 -9.39
C LEU A 71 13.32 -3.03 -10.33
N GLU A 72 13.76 -4.14 -10.93
CA GLU A 72 12.89 -4.96 -11.76
C GLU A 72 11.72 -5.53 -10.96
N LEU A 73 11.98 -6.00 -9.74
CA LEU A 73 10.93 -6.48 -8.86
C LEU A 73 9.92 -5.37 -8.55
N ILE A 74 10.40 -4.17 -8.23
CA ILE A 74 9.55 -3.01 -7.96
C ILE A 74 8.64 -2.73 -9.16
N LEU A 75 9.19 -2.72 -10.38
CA LEU A 75 8.42 -2.46 -11.59
C LEU A 75 7.35 -3.53 -11.82
N ARG A 76 7.66 -4.79 -11.53
CA ARG A 76 6.69 -5.89 -11.64
C ARG A 76 5.55 -5.71 -10.63
N GLU A 77 5.87 -5.33 -9.40
CA GLU A 77 4.86 -5.09 -8.38
C GLU A 77 3.96 -3.92 -8.74
N ILE A 78 4.52 -2.83 -9.24
CA ILE A 78 3.75 -1.68 -9.71
C ILE A 78 2.77 -2.11 -10.81
N SER A 79 3.26 -2.86 -11.79
CA SER A 79 2.41 -3.35 -12.89
C SER A 79 1.30 -4.25 -12.36
N PHE A 80 1.62 -5.14 -11.44
CA PHE A 80 0.65 -6.06 -10.84
C PHE A 80 -0.47 -5.31 -10.12
N PHE A 81 -0.12 -4.39 -9.23
CA PHE A 81 -1.12 -3.64 -8.48
C PHE A 81 -1.90 -2.67 -9.36
N ASN A 82 -1.27 -2.12 -10.39
CA ASN A 82 -1.99 -1.30 -11.37
C ASN A 82 -3.12 -2.10 -12.04
N LYS A 83 -2.86 -3.34 -12.40
CA LYS A 83 -3.88 -4.23 -13.00
C LYS A 83 -4.98 -4.59 -12.02
N MET A 84 -4.71 -4.60 -10.74
CA MET A 84 -5.71 -4.84 -9.71
C MET A 84 -6.67 -3.67 -9.54
N GLY A 85 -6.32 -2.51 -10.02
CA GLY A 85 -7.15 -1.33 -9.92
C GLY A 85 -6.86 -0.44 -8.71
N VAL A 86 -5.62 -0.48 -8.16
CA VAL A 86 -5.23 0.49 -7.13
C VAL A 86 -5.22 1.89 -7.71
N HIS A 87 -5.45 2.88 -6.88
CA HIS A 87 -5.53 4.28 -7.31
C HIS A 87 -4.15 4.94 -7.40
N GLY A 88 -3.16 4.37 -6.76
CA GLY A 88 -1.79 4.86 -6.82
C GLY A 88 -0.83 3.96 -6.06
N VAL A 89 0.47 4.21 -6.24
CA VAL A 89 1.53 3.53 -5.50
C VAL A 89 2.43 4.56 -4.85
N VAL A 90 3.04 4.16 -3.75
CA VAL A 90 4.04 4.95 -3.03
C VAL A 90 5.32 4.14 -3.04
N ILE A 91 6.40 4.74 -3.50
CA ILE A 91 7.71 4.08 -3.55
C ILE A 91 8.56 4.64 -2.43
N GLY A 92 9.03 3.74 -1.59
CA GLY A 92 9.81 4.16 -0.43
C GLY A 92 10.99 3.29 -0.15
#